data_07ecb67ce3ef176edc7412caf489dff3
#
_entry.id   07ecb67ce3ef176edc7412caf489dff3
#
_cell.length_a   1.000
_cell.length_b   1.000
_cell.length_c   1.000
_cell.angle_alpha   90.00
_cell.angle_beta   90.00
_cell.angle_gamma   90.00
#
_symmetry.space_group_name_H-M   'P 1'
#
loop_
_entity.id
_entity.type
_entity.pdbx_description
1 polymer ?
#
loop_
_entity_poly.entity_id
_entity_poly.type
_entity_poly.pdbx_seq_one_letter_code
_entity_poly.pdbx_strand_id
1 'polypeptide(L)'
;MIEFPVVLVINCGSSSVKFSVLDASSCDALMTGIADGINTEKAFISVNGGEPVRLAHQDYEGALAAIALELEKRNLMSSVALIGHRIAHGGDLFSESTLITEEVIAQIRQVSPLAPLHNYANLSGVEAAERLFPGVQQVAVFDTSFHQTLPPQAYLYGLPYRYFEALGVRRYGFHGTSHRYVAAQAHTLLGLSPDDSGLVIAHLGNGASTCAVRNGESVDTSMGMTPLEGLVMGTRCGDVDFGAMAWIAQQTGQSFEDLERVVNKESGLLGISGLSSDLRTLEKAWHEGNERAQLAIHTFVHRIARHIAGHVASLHRLDGVVFTGGIGENSKLVRALVAERLKVFGIRLDDAKNALPGSAGERVISTQSSRVACAVVPTNEEKMIALDALRLGKVTPAAAYA
;
A
#
# COMPACT_ATOMS: atom_id res chain seq x y z
N MET A 1 1.80 33.95 11.93
CA MET A 1 0.73 33.08 11.43
C MET A 1 1.30 32.40 10.20
N ILE A 2 1.28 31.07 10.17
CA ILE A 2 1.71 30.33 8.98
C ILE A 2 0.52 30.39 8.03
N GLU A 3 0.62 31.17 6.96
CA GLU A 3 -0.43 31.33 5.93
C GLU A 3 -0.12 30.46 4.69
N PHE A 4 0.43 29.26 4.89
CA PHE A 4 0.64 28.36 3.76
C PHE A 4 -0.53 27.40 3.65
N PRO A 5 -1.11 27.22 2.44
CA PRO A 5 -2.12 26.19 2.25
C PRO A 5 -1.51 24.81 2.55
N VAL A 6 -2.30 23.98 3.24
CA VAL A 6 -1.91 22.61 3.55
C VAL A 6 -2.89 21.62 2.97
N VAL A 7 -2.42 20.43 2.70
CA VAL A 7 -3.25 19.26 2.32
C VAL A 7 -3.35 18.34 3.52
N LEU A 8 -4.58 18.06 3.95
CA LEU A 8 -4.85 17.02 4.94
C LEU A 8 -5.05 15.69 4.22
N VAL A 9 -4.21 14.71 4.48
CA VAL A 9 -4.35 13.35 3.95
C VAL A 9 -4.92 12.45 5.03
N ILE A 10 -5.98 11.70 4.69
CA ILE A 10 -6.72 10.81 5.60
C ILE A 10 -6.73 9.39 5.03
N ASN A 11 -6.39 8.43 5.87
CA ASN A 11 -6.46 7.00 5.57
C ASN A 11 -7.23 6.28 6.69
N CYS A 12 -8.53 6.06 6.47
CA CYS A 12 -9.40 5.35 7.40
C CYS A 12 -9.30 3.83 7.15
N GLY A 13 -8.73 3.11 8.11
CA GLY A 13 -8.77 1.65 8.16
C GLY A 13 -9.95 1.14 9.00
N SER A 14 -10.10 -0.18 9.12
CA SER A 14 -11.18 -0.81 9.88
C SER A 14 -11.18 -0.49 11.40
N SER A 15 -10.04 -0.13 11.96
CA SER A 15 -9.86 0.18 13.38
C SER A 15 -8.98 1.39 13.65
N SER A 16 -8.55 2.11 12.62
CA SER A 16 -7.65 3.24 12.79
C SER A 16 -7.85 4.30 11.71
N VAL A 17 -7.50 5.53 12.04
CA VAL A 17 -7.41 6.66 11.11
C VAL A 17 -5.98 7.19 11.16
N LYS A 18 -5.22 6.98 10.10
CA LYS A 18 -3.93 7.63 9.91
C LYS A 18 -4.13 8.95 9.19
N PHE A 19 -3.37 9.96 9.56
CA PHE A 19 -3.42 11.25 8.90
C PHE A 19 -2.07 11.91 8.79
N SER A 20 -1.94 12.74 7.77
CA SER A 20 -0.77 13.59 7.55
C SER A 20 -1.23 14.96 7.07
N VAL A 21 -0.60 16.00 7.57
CA VAL A 21 -0.79 17.37 7.10
C VAL A 21 0.48 17.75 6.36
N LEU A 22 0.35 18.04 5.07
CA LEU A 22 1.49 18.34 4.21
C LEU A 22 1.41 19.79 3.73
N ASP A 23 2.56 20.44 3.65
CA ASP A 23 2.71 21.74 2.98
C ASP A 23 2.31 21.59 1.49
N ALA A 24 1.42 22.44 1.00
CA ALA A 24 0.92 22.33 -0.37
C ALA A 24 1.97 22.66 -1.44
N SER A 25 3.06 23.34 -1.08
CA SER A 25 4.11 23.73 -2.02
C SER A 25 5.21 22.68 -2.16
N SER A 26 5.64 22.08 -1.04
CA SER A 26 6.74 21.11 -1.01
C SER A 26 6.25 19.65 -0.89
N CYS A 27 5.01 19.45 -0.46
CA CYS A 27 4.47 18.17 -0.03
C CYS A 27 5.28 17.51 1.10
N ASP A 28 5.97 18.30 1.92
CA ASP A 28 6.64 17.82 3.12
C ASP A 28 5.64 17.73 4.27
N ALA A 29 5.78 16.70 5.10
CA ALA A 29 4.89 16.49 6.23
C ALA A 29 5.19 17.49 7.36
N LEU A 30 4.18 18.28 7.72
CA LEU A 30 4.22 19.21 8.85
C LEU A 30 3.74 18.54 10.13
N MET A 31 2.79 17.58 10.00
CA MET A 31 2.23 16.85 11.12
C MET A 31 1.78 15.48 10.62
N THR A 32 2.04 14.45 11.41
CA THR A 32 1.54 13.10 11.16
C THR A 32 0.89 12.55 12.42
N GLY A 33 0.00 11.58 12.28
CA GLY A 33 -0.58 10.95 13.45
C GLY A 33 -1.45 9.75 13.12
N ILE A 34 -1.90 9.14 14.19
CA ILE A 34 -2.81 8.01 14.13
C ILE A 34 -3.84 8.13 15.25
N ALA A 35 -5.12 7.95 14.90
CA ALA A 35 -6.13 7.57 15.87
C ALA A 35 -6.34 6.05 15.73
N ASP A 36 -6.23 5.29 16.82
CA ASP A 36 -6.28 3.83 16.80
C ASP A 36 -7.27 3.30 17.84
N GLY A 37 -7.68 2.05 17.66
CA GLY A 37 -8.72 1.43 18.49
C GLY A 37 -10.13 1.97 18.23
N ILE A 38 -10.38 2.48 17.02
CA ILE A 38 -11.70 3.02 16.63
C ILE A 38 -12.80 1.97 16.90
N ASN A 39 -13.94 2.42 17.41
CA ASN A 39 -15.06 1.61 17.87
C ASN A 39 -14.76 0.75 19.11
N THR A 40 -13.72 1.08 19.88
CA THR A 40 -13.41 0.44 21.16
C THR A 40 -13.26 1.48 22.28
N GLU A 41 -13.45 1.06 23.52
CA GLU A 41 -13.23 1.92 24.69
C GLU A 41 -11.78 2.40 24.86
N LYS A 42 -10.83 1.82 24.12
CA LYS A 42 -9.40 2.13 24.18
C LYS A 42 -8.96 3.07 23.07
N ALA A 43 -9.91 3.66 22.33
CA ALA A 43 -9.59 4.55 21.23
C ALA A 43 -8.77 5.77 21.69
N PHE A 44 -7.68 6.05 20.97
CA PHE A 44 -6.76 7.15 21.27
C PHE A 44 -6.26 7.83 20.00
N ILE A 45 -5.72 9.04 20.14
CA ILE A 45 -4.96 9.72 19.09
C ILE A 45 -3.52 9.95 19.57
N SER A 46 -2.54 9.72 18.68
CA SER A 46 -1.14 10.09 18.87
C SER A 46 -0.68 10.93 17.69
N VAL A 47 -0.01 12.03 17.96
CA VAL A 47 0.46 13.01 16.97
C VAL A 47 1.97 13.10 17.02
N ASN A 48 2.65 13.01 15.87
CA ASN A 48 4.11 13.06 15.74
C ASN A 48 4.85 12.07 16.68
N GLY A 49 4.24 10.89 16.92
CA GLY A 49 4.80 9.89 17.84
C GLY A 49 4.77 10.29 19.32
N GLY A 50 4.00 11.35 19.66
CA GLY A 50 3.81 11.76 21.06
C GLY A 50 2.92 10.80 21.85
N GLU A 51 2.72 11.14 23.14
CA GLU A 51 1.91 10.34 24.07
C GLU A 51 0.47 10.19 23.57
N PRO A 52 -0.10 8.98 23.64
CA PRO A 52 -1.49 8.73 23.24
C PRO A 52 -2.47 9.49 24.12
N VAL A 53 -3.43 10.17 23.51
CA VAL A 53 -4.53 10.86 24.20
C VAL A 53 -5.84 10.14 23.86
N ARG A 54 -6.61 9.76 24.89
CA ARG A 54 -7.89 9.06 24.72
C ARG A 54 -8.87 9.92 23.91
N LEU A 55 -9.58 9.32 22.95
CA LEU A 55 -10.64 9.98 22.21
C LEU A 55 -11.88 10.22 23.08
N ALA A 56 -12.50 11.37 22.92
CA ALA A 56 -13.77 11.71 23.58
C ALA A 56 -14.93 10.85 23.03
N HIS A 57 -14.95 10.65 21.70
CA HIS A 57 -15.85 9.75 20.99
C HIS A 57 -15.02 8.74 20.21
N GLN A 58 -15.37 7.45 20.31
CA GLN A 58 -14.51 6.35 19.84
C GLN A 58 -14.74 5.99 18.36
N ASP A 59 -15.59 6.67 17.65
CA ASP A 59 -15.93 6.46 16.23
C ASP A 59 -15.03 7.28 15.29
N TYR A 60 -15.27 7.16 13.99
CA TYR A 60 -14.53 7.91 12.97
C TYR A 60 -14.75 9.42 13.08
N GLU A 61 -15.95 9.85 13.46
CA GLU A 61 -16.25 11.27 13.67
C GLU A 61 -15.44 11.85 14.82
N GLY A 62 -15.39 11.13 15.94
CA GLY A 62 -14.56 11.50 17.11
C GLY A 62 -13.07 11.53 16.78
N ALA A 63 -12.59 10.61 15.96
CA ALA A 63 -11.21 10.62 15.49
C ALA A 63 -10.89 11.86 14.63
N LEU A 64 -11.77 12.20 13.67
CA LEU A 64 -11.59 13.39 12.83
C LEU A 64 -11.76 14.69 13.63
N ALA A 65 -12.68 14.73 14.59
CA ALA A 65 -12.81 15.87 15.51
C ALA A 65 -11.54 16.10 16.35
N ALA A 66 -10.91 15.02 16.81
CA ALA A 66 -9.63 15.12 17.51
C ALA A 66 -8.50 15.62 16.58
N ILE A 67 -8.49 15.20 15.31
CA ILE A 67 -7.55 15.71 14.30
C ILE A 67 -7.79 17.22 14.08
N ALA A 68 -9.04 17.65 13.91
CA ALA A 68 -9.41 19.06 13.76
C ALA A 68 -8.94 19.90 14.96
N LEU A 69 -9.13 19.40 16.17
CA LEU A 69 -8.65 20.06 17.40
C LEU A 69 -7.12 20.20 17.43
N GLU A 70 -6.39 19.19 16.94
CA GLU A 70 -4.93 19.28 16.82
C GLU A 70 -4.48 20.28 15.76
N LEU A 71 -5.23 20.45 14.67
CA LEU A 71 -5.03 21.49 13.68
C LEU A 71 -5.29 22.88 14.27
N GLU A 72 -6.37 23.05 15.04
CA GLU A 72 -6.69 24.32 15.74
C GLU A 72 -5.58 24.72 16.70
N LYS A 73 -5.11 23.81 17.56
CA LYS A 73 -4.00 24.07 18.51
C LYS A 73 -2.73 24.58 17.83
N ARG A 74 -2.53 24.24 16.55
CA ARG A 74 -1.36 24.63 15.75
C ARG A 74 -1.62 25.76 14.78
N ASN A 75 -2.83 26.34 14.81
CA ASN A 75 -3.30 27.37 13.86
C ASN A 75 -3.22 26.92 12.39
N LEU A 76 -3.46 25.63 12.11
CA LEU A 76 -3.47 25.03 10.78
C LEU A 76 -4.87 24.82 10.23
N MET A 77 -5.92 24.90 11.07
CA MET A 77 -7.30 24.59 10.66
C MET A 77 -7.76 25.44 9.47
N SER A 78 -7.53 26.75 9.50
CA SER A 78 -7.90 27.67 8.41
C SER A 78 -7.00 27.55 7.17
N SER A 79 -5.88 26.87 7.28
CA SER A 79 -4.93 26.65 6.19
C SER A 79 -5.24 25.37 5.39
N VAL A 80 -6.17 24.52 5.84
CA VAL A 80 -6.55 23.30 5.13
C VAL A 80 -7.26 23.68 3.83
N ALA A 81 -6.54 23.56 2.71
CA ALA A 81 -7.04 23.93 1.39
C ALA A 81 -7.67 22.75 0.63
N LEU A 82 -7.18 21.54 0.91
CA LEU A 82 -7.63 20.29 0.28
C LEU A 82 -7.56 19.13 1.27
N ILE A 83 -8.42 18.13 1.05
CA ILE A 83 -8.35 16.86 1.78
C ILE A 83 -8.20 15.73 0.77
N GLY A 84 -7.17 14.88 0.94
CA GLY A 84 -6.97 13.68 0.17
C GLY A 84 -7.38 12.44 0.99
N HIS A 85 -8.22 11.58 0.43
CA HIS A 85 -8.65 10.34 1.06
C HIS A 85 -8.08 9.13 0.32
N ARG A 86 -7.42 8.23 1.05
CA ARG A 86 -7.15 6.90 0.53
C ARG A 86 -8.44 6.08 0.55
N ILE A 87 -8.80 5.52 -0.61
CA ILE A 87 -9.91 4.59 -0.78
C ILE A 87 -9.34 3.24 -1.20
N ALA A 88 -9.71 2.17 -0.50
CA ALA A 88 -9.10 0.86 -0.72
C ALA A 88 -9.46 0.26 -2.08
N HIS A 89 -10.70 0.43 -2.54
CA HIS A 89 -11.18 -0.21 -3.77
C HIS A 89 -12.05 0.72 -4.60
N GLY A 90 -11.66 0.93 -5.86
CA GLY A 90 -12.41 1.74 -6.82
C GLY A 90 -13.26 0.93 -7.81
N GLY A 91 -13.22 -0.40 -7.74
CA GLY A 91 -13.86 -1.25 -8.74
C GLY A 91 -13.27 -1.03 -10.12
N ASP A 92 -14.11 -1.14 -11.13
CA ASP A 92 -13.85 -0.75 -12.52
C ASP A 92 -14.34 0.66 -12.84
N LEU A 93 -14.96 1.34 -11.85
CA LEU A 93 -15.52 2.68 -12.00
C LEU A 93 -14.45 3.78 -11.93
N PHE A 94 -13.35 3.53 -11.23
CA PHE A 94 -12.33 4.54 -10.99
C PHE A 94 -10.95 4.09 -11.50
N SER A 95 -10.56 4.65 -12.63
CA SER A 95 -9.22 4.45 -13.24
C SER A 95 -8.19 5.47 -12.76
N GLU A 96 -8.62 6.53 -12.10
CA GLU A 96 -7.77 7.60 -11.56
C GLU A 96 -8.37 8.22 -10.32
N SER A 97 -7.58 9.06 -9.65
CA SER A 97 -8.05 9.86 -8.53
C SER A 97 -9.09 10.88 -8.99
N THR A 98 -10.09 11.19 -8.16
CA THR A 98 -11.19 12.06 -8.54
C THR A 98 -11.65 12.98 -7.40
N LEU A 99 -12.21 14.15 -7.74
CA LEU A 99 -12.89 15.03 -6.78
C LEU A 99 -14.12 14.31 -6.21
N ILE A 100 -14.26 14.36 -4.90
CA ILE A 100 -15.42 13.77 -4.21
C ILE A 100 -16.63 14.66 -4.40
N THR A 101 -17.68 14.09 -4.96
CA THR A 101 -19.03 14.64 -5.09
C THR A 101 -20.04 13.65 -4.54
N GLU A 102 -21.31 14.04 -4.39
CA GLU A 102 -22.37 13.10 -3.99
C GLU A 102 -22.46 11.87 -4.93
N GLU A 103 -22.24 12.08 -6.24
CA GLU A 103 -22.20 10.99 -7.22
C GLU A 103 -21.03 10.06 -6.97
N VAL A 104 -19.84 10.59 -6.72
CA VAL A 104 -18.64 9.79 -6.41
C VAL A 104 -18.81 9.00 -5.10
N ILE A 105 -19.42 9.60 -4.07
CA ILE A 105 -19.78 8.89 -2.83
C ILE A 105 -20.73 7.72 -3.12
N ALA A 106 -21.75 7.94 -3.95
CA ALA A 106 -22.69 6.88 -4.35
C ALA A 106 -21.97 5.75 -5.11
N GLN A 107 -21.08 6.09 -6.03
CA GLN A 107 -20.25 5.11 -6.79
C GLN A 107 -19.31 4.33 -5.88
N ILE A 108 -18.62 4.99 -4.93
CA ILE A 108 -17.78 4.29 -3.93
C ILE A 108 -18.65 3.34 -3.08
N ARG A 109 -19.86 3.77 -2.70
CA ARG A 109 -20.80 2.90 -1.96
C ARG A 109 -21.24 1.70 -2.80
N GLN A 110 -21.42 1.86 -4.11
CA GLN A 110 -21.75 0.78 -5.03
C GLN A 110 -20.65 -0.29 -5.10
N VAL A 111 -19.36 0.10 -5.10
CA VAL A 111 -18.23 -0.84 -5.16
C VAL A 111 -17.76 -1.33 -3.78
N SER A 112 -18.32 -0.79 -2.69
CA SER A 112 -17.94 -1.17 -1.32
C SER A 112 -18.09 -2.66 -0.99
N PRO A 113 -19.03 -3.42 -1.58
CA PRO A 113 -19.08 -4.88 -1.40
C PRO A 113 -17.81 -5.63 -1.85
N LEU A 114 -16.97 -5.05 -2.72
CA LEU A 114 -15.68 -5.63 -3.12
C LEU A 114 -14.61 -5.53 -2.02
N ALA A 115 -14.75 -4.57 -1.10
CA ALA A 115 -13.83 -4.38 0.03
C ALA A 115 -14.60 -3.88 1.28
N PRO A 116 -15.53 -4.68 1.83
CA PRO A 116 -16.49 -4.21 2.84
C PRO A 116 -15.82 -3.75 4.15
N LEU A 117 -14.69 -4.35 4.53
CA LEU A 117 -13.95 -3.97 5.75
C LEU A 117 -13.21 -2.63 5.61
N HIS A 118 -13.01 -2.14 4.40
CA HIS A 118 -12.22 -0.94 4.14
C HIS A 118 -13.06 0.20 3.58
N ASN A 119 -13.81 -0.02 2.51
CA ASN A 119 -14.52 1.06 1.82
C ASN A 119 -15.59 1.75 2.68
N TYR A 120 -16.31 1.02 3.53
CA TYR A 120 -17.26 1.65 4.46
C TYR A 120 -16.55 2.53 5.49
N ALA A 121 -15.39 2.11 5.99
CA ALA A 121 -14.56 2.93 6.87
C ALA A 121 -14.04 4.19 6.16
N ASN A 122 -13.60 4.02 4.89
CA ASN A 122 -13.15 5.15 4.07
C ASN A 122 -14.29 6.17 3.86
N LEU A 123 -15.51 5.71 3.52
CA LEU A 123 -16.69 6.57 3.37
C LEU A 123 -17.03 7.30 4.68
N SER A 124 -17.00 6.61 5.83
CA SER A 124 -17.21 7.26 7.12
C SER A 124 -16.22 8.41 7.36
N GLY A 125 -14.97 8.24 6.95
CA GLY A 125 -13.96 9.29 6.99
C GLY A 125 -14.27 10.47 6.07
N VAL A 126 -14.72 10.21 4.84
CA VAL A 126 -15.13 11.25 3.87
C VAL A 126 -16.31 12.05 4.40
N GLU A 127 -17.37 11.38 4.87
CA GLU A 127 -18.56 12.01 5.41
C GLU A 127 -18.30 12.82 6.69
N ALA A 128 -17.41 12.34 7.56
CA ALA A 128 -17.00 13.08 8.75
C ALA A 128 -16.14 14.31 8.38
N ALA A 129 -15.25 14.19 7.40
CA ALA A 129 -14.47 15.32 6.91
C ALA A 129 -15.34 16.40 6.25
N GLU A 130 -16.39 16.03 5.51
CA GLU A 130 -17.33 16.97 4.93
C GLU A 130 -18.03 17.84 5.99
N ARG A 131 -18.41 17.21 7.12
CA ARG A 131 -19.03 17.95 8.24
C ARG A 131 -18.06 18.88 8.99
N LEU A 132 -16.80 18.45 9.17
CA LEU A 132 -15.82 19.16 9.98
C LEU A 132 -15.05 20.24 9.19
N PHE A 133 -14.96 20.08 7.86
CA PHE A 133 -14.26 21.00 6.97
C PHE A 133 -15.21 21.49 5.85
N PRO A 134 -16.29 22.20 6.18
CA PRO A 134 -17.30 22.59 5.19
C PRO A 134 -16.69 23.48 4.10
N GLY A 135 -16.97 23.12 2.83
CA GLY A 135 -16.48 23.85 1.67
C GLY A 135 -15.06 23.53 1.23
N VAL A 136 -14.31 22.73 1.97
CA VAL A 136 -12.99 22.23 1.55
C VAL A 136 -13.16 21.11 0.53
N GLN A 137 -12.50 21.23 -0.62
CA GLN A 137 -12.54 20.19 -1.65
C GLN A 137 -11.85 18.92 -1.18
N GLN A 138 -12.49 17.78 -1.46
CA GLN A 138 -11.98 16.46 -1.09
C GLN A 138 -11.67 15.64 -2.35
N VAL A 139 -10.63 14.83 -2.31
CA VAL A 139 -10.16 13.97 -3.42
C VAL A 139 -10.07 12.52 -2.96
N ALA A 140 -10.66 11.62 -3.73
CA ALA A 140 -10.52 10.18 -3.55
C ALA A 140 -9.33 9.65 -4.36
N VAL A 141 -8.44 8.92 -3.70
CA VAL A 141 -7.28 8.24 -4.31
C VAL A 141 -7.41 6.75 -4.04
N PHE A 142 -7.52 5.96 -5.10
CA PHE A 142 -7.86 4.54 -5.00
C PHE A 142 -6.61 3.66 -5.11
N ASP A 143 -6.46 2.69 -4.20
CA ASP A 143 -5.36 1.72 -4.25
C ASP A 143 -5.37 0.86 -5.52
N THR A 144 -6.54 0.70 -6.13
CA THR A 144 -6.71 -0.13 -7.33
C THR A 144 -6.53 0.64 -8.64
N SER A 145 -6.53 1.98 -8.62
CA SER A 145 -6.58 2.79 -9.85
C SER A 145 -5.33 2.64 -10.73
N PHE A 146 -4.14 2.54 -10.13
CA PHE A 146 -2.90 2.35 -10.88
C PHE A 146 -2.88 1.04 -11.71
N HIS A 147 -3.66 0.05 -11.27
CA HIS A 147 -3.76 -1.25 -11.93
C HIS A 147 -4.90 -1.32 -12.96
N GLN A 148 -5.61 -0.23 -13.24
CA GLN A 148 -6.66 -0.23 -14.28
C GLN A 148 -6.09 -0.31 -15.71
N THR A 149 -4.79 -0.11 -15.87
CA THR A 149 -4.04 -0.32 -17.13
C THR A 149 -3.69 -1.78 -17.41
N LEU A 150 -4.04 -2.72 -16.51
CA LEU A 150 -3.86 -4.15 -16.72
C LEU A 150 -4.59 -4.61 -17.99
N PRO A 151 -3.91 -5.32 -18.93
CA PRO A 151 -4.58 -5.88 -20.10
C PRO A 151 -5.48 -7.07 -19.70
N PRO A 152 -6.51 -7.40 -20.51
CA PRO A 152 -7.49 -8.44 -20.19
C PRO A 152 -6.89 -9.78 -19.77
N GLN A 153 -5.85 -10.23 -20.43
CA GLN A 153 -5.17 -11.49 -20.10
C GLN A 153 -4.44 -11.49 -18.76
N ALA A 154 -4.15 -10.30 -18.19
CA ALA A 154 -3.52 -10.16 -16.89
C ALA A 154 -4.56 -10.05 -15.75
N TYR A 155 -5.74 -9.51 -16.02
CA TYR A 155 -6.75 -9.34 -14.98
C TYR A 155 -7.81 -10.45 -14.94
N LEU A 156 -8.05 -11.19 -16.03
CA LEU A 156 -9.05 -12.25 -16.05
C LEU A 156 -8.55 -13.50 -15.30
N TYR A 157 -9.43 -14.07 -14.48
CA TYR A 157 -9.23 -15.41 -13.94
C TYR A 157 -9.68 -16.46 -14.96
N GLY A 158 -9.07 -17.64 -14.92
CA GLY A 158 -9.48 -18.81 -15.70
C GLY A 158 -10.81 -19.43 -15.23
N LEU A 159 -11.78 -18.60 -14.90
CA LEU A 159 -13.13 -18.96 -14.46
C LEU A 159 -14.13 -18.73 -15.59
N PRO A 160 -15.36 -19.33 -15.52
CA PRO A 160 -16.40 -19.03 -16.50
C PRO A 160 -16.62 -17.52 -16.63
N TYR A 161 -16.54 -17.01 -17.87
CA TYR A 161 -16.54 -15.58 -18.20
C TYR A 161 -17.74 -14.81 -17.65
N ARG A 162 -18.89 -15.50 -17.48
CA ARG A 162 -20.09 -14.90 -16.85
C ARG A 162 -19.85 -14.32 -15.45
N TYR A 163 -18.87 -14.82 -14.70
CA TYR A 163 -18.57 -14.26 -13.37
C TYR A 163 -17.85 -12.91 -13.47
N PHE A 164 -17.05 -12.72 -14.50
CA PHE A 164 -16.49 -11.42 -14.80
C PHE A 164 -17.61 -10.45 -15.22
N GLU A 165 -18.47 -10.85 -16.19
CA GLU A 165 -19.52 -9.97 -16.71
C GLU A 165 -20.58 -9.60 -15.65
N ALA A 166 -21.03 -10.57 -14.86
CA ALA A 166 -22.13 -10.36 -13.91
C ALA A 166 -21.70 -9.85 -12.54
N LEU A 167 -20.49 -10.17 -12.10
CA LEU A 167 -20.04 -9.96 -10.71
C LEU A 167 -18.72 -9.17 -10.61
N GLY A 168 -18.10 -8.79 -11.74
CA GLY A 168 -16.81 -8.11 -11.75
C GLY A 168 -15.67 -8.96 -11.17
N VAL A 169 -15.74 -10.30 -11.28
CA VAL A 169 -14.71 -11.20 -10.77
C VAL A 169 -13.48 -11.13 -11.65
N ARG A 170 -12.52 -10.32 -11.24
CA ARG A 170 -11.23 -10.10 -11.91
C ARG A 170 -10.15 -9.71 -10.89
N ARG A 171 -8.89 -9.69 -11.34
CA ARG A 171 -7.79 -9.05 -10.61
C ARG A 171 -7.95 -7.52 -10.67
N TYR A 172 -7.92 -6.86 -9.53
CA TYR A 172 -7.87 -5.40 -9.40
C TYR A 172 -6.49 -4.92 -8.98
N GLY A 173 -5.81 -5.65 -8.08
CA GLY A 173 -4.55 -5.24 -7.50
C GLY A 173 -4.72 -4.16 -6.43
N PHE A 174 -3.71 -4.01 -5.57
CA PHE A 174 -3.71 -3.06 -4.45
C PHE A 174 -2.31 -2.46 -4.28
N HIS A 175 -2.14 -1.57 -3.30
CA HIS A 175 -0.93 -0.75 -3.13
C HIS A 175 -0.59 0.10 -4.38
N GLY A 176 -1.58 0.38 -5.23
CA GLY A 176 -1.38 1.11 -6.49
C GLY A 176 -0.78 2.49 -6.27
N THR A 177 -1.20 3.20 -5.22
CA THR A 177 -0.65 4.51 -4.84
C THR A 177 0.85 4.40 -4.54
N SER A 178 1.27 3.36 -3.80
CA SER A 178 2.68 3.09 -3.51
C SER A 178 3.44 2.70 -4.78
N HIS A 179 2.93 1.75 -5.57
CA HIS A 179 3.59 1.31 -6.81
C HIS A 179 3.78 2.48 -7.79
N ARG A 180 2.80 3.36 -7.94
CA ARG A 180 2.87 4.54 -8.81
C ARG A 180 3.93 5.53 -8.32
N TYR A 181 3.95 5.83 -7.01
CA TYR A 181 4.96 6.69 -6.43
C TYR A 181 6.37 6.14 -6.63
N VAL A 182 6.56 4.89 -6.27
CA VAL A 182 7.87 4.22 -6.36
C VAL A 182 8.35 4.09 -7.79
N ALA A 183 7.46 3.84 -8.77
CA ALA A 183 7.81 3.82 -10.18
C ALA A 183 8.37 5.17 -10.64
N ALA A 184 7.70 6.28 -10.31
CA ALA A 184 8.15 7.63 -10.68
C ALA A 184 9.52 7.96 -10.07
N GLN A 185 9.72 7.64 -8.78
CA GLN A 185 11.02 7.86 -8.13
C GLN A 185 12.12 6.97 -8.72
N ALA A 186 11.79 5.69 -9.01
CA ALA A 186 12.75 4.75 -9.60
C ALA A 186 13.20 5.17 -11.01
N HIS A 187 12.30 5.72 -11.84
CA HIS A 187 12.68 6.27 -13.14
C HIS A 187 13.73 7.38 -12.97
N THR A 188 13.52 8.31 -12.04
CA THR A 188 14.47 9.38 -11.74
C THR A 188 15.79 8.83 -11.21
N LEU A 189 15.74 7.94 -10.20
CA LEU A 189 16.91 7.37 -9.56
C LEU A 189 17.80 6.57 -10.51
N LEU A 190 17.18 5.83 -11.43
CA LEU A 190 17.88 4.96 -12.38
C LEU A 190 18.18 5.64 -13.72
N GLY A 191 17.75 6.89 -13.92
CA GLY A 191 17.92 7.63 -15.17
C GLY A 191 17.19 6.98 -16.34
N LEU A 192 16.00 6.37 -16.08
CA LEU A 192 15.20 5.70 -17.11
C LEU A 192 14.14 6.65 -17.67
N SER A 193 13.84 6.49 -18.96
CA SER A 193 12.67 7.12 -19.56
C SER A 193 11.40 6.42 -19.10
N PRO A 194 10.38 7.15 -18.59
CA PRO A 194 9.08 6.53 -18.32
C PRO A 194 8.44 5.86 -19.54
N ASP A 195 8.71 6.37 -20.75
CA ASP A 195 8.10 5.89 -22.00
C ASP A 195 8.81 4.65 -22.60
N ASP A 196 9.99 4.28 -22.09
CA ASP A 196 10.76 3.11 -22.55
C ASP A 196 11.49 2.48 -21.36
N SER A 197 10.76 1.75 -20.52
CA SER A 197 11.30 1.11 -19.34
C SER A 197 10.52 -0.12 -18.92
N GLY A 198 11.18 -1.00 -18.15
CA GLY A 198 10.57 -2.16 -17.49
C GLY A 198 11.08 -2.30 -16.07
N LEU A 199 10.19 -2.14 -15.10
CA LEU A 199 10.49 -2.29 -13.68
C LEU A 199 9.62 -3.37 -13.06
N VAL A 200 10.16 -4.08 -12.06
CA VAL A 200 9.35 -4.85 -11.12
C VAL A 200 9.53 -4.25 -9.73
N ILE A 201 8.42 -3.82 -9.14
CA ILE A 201 8.39 -3.21 -7.82
C ILE A 201 7.87 -4.23 -6.82
N ALA A 202 8.60 -4.43 -5.73
CA ALA A 202 8.22 -5.27 -4.60
C ALA A 202 7.92 -4.40 -3.38
N HIS A 203 6.63 -4.13 -3.15
CA HIS A 203 6.14 -3.48 -1.93
C HIS A 203 6.00 -4.54 -0.84
N LEU A 204 6.92 -4.53 0.10
CA LEU A 204 7.02 -5.55 1.15
C LEU A 204 6.77 -4.91 2.52
N GLY A 205 5.63 -5.19 3.09
CA GLY A 205 5.21 -4.82 4.43
C GLY A 205 4.51 -5.98 5.14
N ASN A 206 3.67 -5.71 6.11
CA ASN A 206 2.77 -6.73 6.68
C ASN A 206 1.76 -7.24 5.64
N GLY A 207 1.24 -6.34 4.78
CA GLY A 207 0.73 -6.67 3.45
C GLY A 207 1.86 -6.55 2.44
N ALA A 208 1.90 -7.40 1.42
CA ALA A 208 2.95 -7.39 0.42
C ALA A 208 2.41 -7.67 -0.98
N SER A 209 2.93 -6.95 -1.97
CA SER A 209 2.60 -7.15 -3.38
C SER A 209 3.80 -6.86 -4.28
N THR A 210 3.75 -7.40 -5.49
CA THR A 210 4.66 -7.06 -6.58
C THR A 210 3.86 -6.51 -7.76
N CYS A 211 4.49 -5.63 -8.54
CA CYS A 211 3.89 -5.03 -9.73
C CYS A 211 4.92 -4.95 -10.85
N ALA A 212 4.55 -5.39 -12.04
CA ALA A 212 5.28 -5.11 -13.27
C ALA A 212 4.83 -3.75 -13.82
N VAL A 213 5.78 -2.85 -13.99
CA VAL A 213 5.56 -1.52 -14.56
C VAL A 213 6.29 -1.44 -15.89
N ARG A 214 5.54 -1.25 -16.98
CA ARG A 214 6.07 -1.07 -18.32
C ARG A 214 5.67 0.31 -18.81
N ASN A 215 6.65 1.10 -19.19
CA ASN A 215 6.42 2.45 -19.70
C ASN A 215 5.56 3.31 -18.77
N GLY A 216 5.84 3.24 -17.45
CA GLY A 216 5.11 3.99 -16.44
C GLY A 216 3.74 3.41 -16.03
N GLU A 217 3.23 2.38 -16.72
CA GLU A 217 1.92 1.78 -16.47
C GLU A 217 2.03 0.40 -15.81
N SER A 218 1.09 0.06 -14.92
CA SER A 218 0.95 -1.27 -14.36
C SER A 218 0.46 -2.25 -15.42
N VAL A 219 1.22 -3.30 -15.71
CA VAL A 219 0.86 -4.33 -16.69
C VAL A 219 0.62 -5.70 -16.08
N ASP A 220 1.02 -5.89 -14.82
CA ASP A 220 0.76 -7.09 -14.04
C ASP A 220 0.95 -6.79 -12.54
N THR A 221 0.23 -7.48 -11.67
CA THR A 221 0.37 -7.31 -10.22
C THR A 221 0.01 -8.60 -9.48
N SER A 222 0.56 -8.81 -8.31
CA SER A 222 0.40 -10.07 -7.57
C SER A 222 -0.90 -10.17 -6.78
N MET A 223 -1.43 -9.07 -6.22
CA MET A 223 -2.73 -9.10 -5.54
C MET A 223 -3.86 -9.23 -6.54
N GLY A 224 -4.93 -9.91 -6.15
CA GLY A 224 -6.03 -10.29 -7.02
C GLY A 224 -7.26 -9.40 -6.90
N MET A 225 -8.42 -10.05 -6.87
CA MET A 225 -9.71 -9.41 -6.56
C MET A 225 -9.72 -8.84 -5.15
N THR A 226 -9.01 -9.50 -4.24
CA THR A 226 -8.79 -9.07 -2.86
C THR A 226 -7.30 -8.97 -2.57
N PRO A 227 -6.88 -8.32 -1.49
CA PRO A 227 -5.46 -8.26 -1.11
C PRO A 227 -4.93 -9.56 -0.48
N LEU A 228 -5.57 -10.70 -0.72
CA LEU A 228 -5.16 -12.02 -0.23
C LEU A 228 -4.19 -12.73 -1.20
N GLU A 229 -4.53 -12.73 -2.51
CA GLU A 229 -3.76 -13.42 -3.56
C GLU A 229 -2.34 -12.87 -3.68
N GLY A 230 -1.42 -13.70 -4.14
CA GLY A 230 -0.04 -13.33 -4.48
C GLY A 230 0.98 -13.80 -3.46
N LEU A 231 1.70 -12.87 -2.87
CA LEU A 231 2.80 -13.16 -1.95
C LEU A 231 2.31 -13.75 -0.62
N VAL A 232 3.13 -14.58 -0.01
CA VAL A 232 3.02 -14.84 1.45
C VAL A 232 3.24 -13.50 2.16
N MET A 233 2.43 -13.21 3.18
CA MET A 233 2.46 -11.92 3.91
C MET A 233 2.61 -12.17 5.41
N GLY A 234 2.45 -11.17 6.23
CA GLY A 234 2.55 -11.33 7.69
C GLY A 234 1.59 -12.39 8.24
N THR A 235 0.30 -12.29 7.90
CA THR A 235 -0.78 -13.20 8.35
C THR A 235 -1.58 -13.82 7.20
N ARG A 236 -1.42 -13.33 5.96
CA ARG A 236 -2.14 -13.82 4.77
C ARG A 236 -1.32 -14.88 4.06
N CYS A 237 -2.00 -15.92 3.57
CA CYS A 237 -1.33 -17.07 2.92
C CYS A 237 -0.72 -16.73 1.55
N GLY A 238 -1.24 -15.73 0.82
CA GLY A 238 -0.96 -15.54 -0.59
C GLY A 238 -1.62 -16.64 -1.45
N ASP A 239 -0.98 -16.96 -2.58
CA ASP A 239 -1.45 -18.01 -3.47
C ASP A 239 -1.60 -19.35 -2.75
N VAL A 240 -2.78 -19.92 -2.84
CA VAL A 240 -3.11 -21.25 -2.29
C VAL A 240 -4.02 -22.00 -3.25
N ASP A 241 -3.84 -23.31 -3.35
CA ASP A 241 -4.73 -24.15 -4.12
C ASP A 241 -6.12 -24.23 -3.45
N PHE A 242 -7.17 -23.93 -4.23
CA PHE A 242 -8.55 -24.05 -3.76
C PHE A 242 -8.89 -25.49 -3.31
N GLY A 243 -8.32 -26.51 -3.97
CA GLY A 243 -8.46 -27.91 -3.58
C GLY A 243 -7.89 -28.19 -2.18
N ALA A 244 -6.79 -27.54 -1.81
CA ALA A 244 -6.26 -27.63 -0.45
C ALA A 244 -7.22 -27.04 0.59
N MET A 245 -7.90 -25.95 0.27
CA MET A 245 -8.91 -25.35 1.16
C MET A 245 -10.12 -26.28 1.33
N ALA A 246 -10.61 -26.84 0.23
CA ALA A 246 -11.70 -27.82 0.27
C ALA A 246 -11.33 -29.09 1.08
N TRP A 247 -10.08 -29.55 0.96
CA TRP A 247 -9.57 -30.67 1.75
C TRP A 247 -9.54 -30.36 3.25
N ILE A 248 -9.04 -29.19 3.64
CA ILE A 248 -9.01 -28.75 5.05
C ILE A 248 -10.45 -28.71 5.59
N ALA A 249 -11.39 -28.06 4.88
CA ALA A 249 -12.80 -28.02 5.28
C ALA A 249 -13.35 -29.41 5.54
N GLN A 250 -13.11 -30.35 4.63
CA GLN A 250 -13.59 -31.72 4.74
C GLN A 250 -12.99 -32.48 5.95
N GLN A 251 -11.69 -32.28 6.24
CA GLN A 251 -11.01 -32.96 7.33
C GLN A 251 -11.31 -32.34 8.70
N THR A 252 -11.58 -31.05 8.76
CA THR A 252 -11.72 -30.31 10.04
C THR A 252 -13.15 -29.91 10.36
N GLY A 253 -14.07 -29.95 9.38
CA GLY A 253 -15.43 -29.45 9.52
C GLY A 253 -15.54 -27.92 9.59
N GLN A 254 -14.47 -27.20 9.28
CA GLN A 254 -14.47 -25.72 9.27
C GLN A 254 -15.38 -25.16 8.18
N SER A 255 -16.10 -24.10 8.51
CA SER A 255 -16.94 -23.34 7.56
C SER A 255 -16.09 -22.54 6.57
N PHE A 256 -16.74 -21.97 5.55
CA PHE A 256 -16.07 -21.05 4.63
C PHE A 256 -15.52 -19.82 5.35
N GLU A 257 -16.28 -19.25 6.29
CA GLU A 257 -15.91 -18.10 7.10
C GLU A 257 -14.71 -18.42 8.01
N ASP A 258 -14.64 -19.63 8.57
CA ASP A 258 -13.48 -20.07 9.35
C ASP A 258 -12.22 -20.14 8.47
N LEU A 259 -12.35 -20.70 7.28
CA LEU A 259 -11.24 -20.78 6.34
C LEU A 259 -10.80 -19.39 5.83
N GLU A 260 -11.76 -18.51 5.57
CA GLU A 260 -11.46 -17.12 5.22
C GLU A 260 -10.64 -16.44 6.34
N ARG A 261 -11.00 -16.64 7.59
CA ARG A 261 -10.24 -16.17 8.75
C ARG A 261 -8.83 -16.78 8.80
N VAL A 262 -8.72 -18.09 8.58
CA VAL A 262 -7.42 -18.79 8.56
C VAL A 262 -6.49 -18.20 7.50
N VAL A 263 -6.94 -18.07 6.24
CA VAL A 263 -6.08 -17.58 5.15
C VAL A 263 -5.69 -16.11 5.29
N ASN A 264 -6.52 -15.31 5.98
CA ASN A 264 -6.28 -13.87 6.16
C ASN A 264 -5.55 -13.50 7.45
N LYS A 265 -5.76 -14.26 8.55
CA LYS A 265 -5.34 -13.85 9.90
C LYS A 265 -4.37 -14.81 10.59
N GLU A 266 -4.34 -16.07 10.20
CA GLU A 266 -3.61 -17.13 10.92
C GLU A 266 -2.52 -17.79 10.05
N SER A 267 -2.37 -17.35 8.82
CA SER A 267 -1.46 -17.87 7.81
C SER A 267 -0.19 -17.02 7.67
N GLY A 268 0.43 -17.06 6.53
CA GLY A 268 1.60 -16.25 6.20
C GLY A 268 2.83 -16.58 7.05
N LEU A 269 3.62 -15.56 7.33
CA LEU A 269 4.81 -15.67 8.19
C LEU A 269 4.44 -16.18 9.59
N LEU A 270 3.32 -15.70 10.15
CA LEU A 270 2.79 -16.17 11.42
C LEU A 270 2.49 -17.67 11.39
N GLY A 271 1.70 -18.10 10.42
CA GLY A 271 1.25 -19.50 10.32
C GLY A 271 2.40 -20.48 10.09
N ILE A 272 3.37 -20.12 9.24
CA ILE A 272 4.53 -20.96 8.95
C ILE A 272 5.50 -20.99 10.14
N SER A 273 5.82 -19.85 10.73
CA SER A 273 6.74 -19.78 11.84
C SER A 273 6.16 -20.30 13.16
N GLY A 274 4.85 -20.11 13.36
CA GLY A 274 4.20 -20.29 14.66
C GLY A 274 4.69 -19.33 15.74
N LEU A 275 5.39 -18.25 15.33
CA LEU A 275 6.04 -17.32 16.25
C LEU A 275 5.52 -15.89 16.12
N SER A 276 5.57 -15.30 14.91
CA SER A 276 5.21 -13.90 14.71
C SER A 276 4.90 -13.61 13.25
N SER A 277 4.05 -12.59 13.02
CA SER A 277 3.88 -11.95 11.70
C SER A 277 4.92 -10.85 11.44
N ASP A 278 5.62 -10.40 12.49
CA ASP A 278 6.63 -9.33 12.40
C ASP A 278 7.96 -9.91 11.97
N LEU A 279 8.45 -9.47 10.80
CA LEU A 279 9.72 -9.93 10.24
C LEU A 279 10.91 -9.63 11.15
N ARG A 280 10.91 -8.53 11.91
CA ARG A 280 12.00 -8.19 12.83
C ARG A 280 12.19 -9.27 13.91
N THR A 281 11.07 -9.77 14.43
CA THR A 281 11.07 -10.89 15.38
C THR A 281 11.58 -12.16 14.72
N LEU A 282 11.19 -12.42 13.47
CA LEU A 282 11.63 -13.60 12.74
C LEU A 282 13.09 -13.52 12.32
N GLU A 283 13.63 -12.36 11.95
CA GLU A 283 15.05 -12.18 11.66
C GLU A 283 15.92 -12.41 12.93
N LYS A 284 15.45 -11.94 14.09
CA LYS A 284 16.13 -12.25 15.35
C LYS A 284 16.17 -13.76 15.59
N ALA A 285 15.03 -14.44 15.50
CA ALA A 285 14.93 -15.89 15.65
C ALA A 285 15.74 -16.65 14.58
N TRP A 286 15.82 -16.12 13.34
CA TRP A 286 16.70 -16.65 12.29
C TRP A 286 18.17 -16.71 12.72
N HIS A 287 18.68 -15.63 13.29
CA HIS A 287 20.07 -15.56 13.75
C HIS A 287 20.32 -16.42 15.00
N GLU A 288 19.29 -16.73 15.76
CA GLU A 288 19.31 -17.65 16.90
C GLU A 288 19.20 -19.13 16.47
N GLY A 289 19.06 -19.40 15.16
CA GLY A 289 18.99 -20.76 14.62
C GLY A 289 17.61 -21.40 14.65
N ASN A 290 16.52 -20.62 14.83
CA ASN A 290 15.16 -21.15 14.85
C ASN A 290 14.77 -21.64 13.44
N GLU A 291 14.61 -22.95 13.27
CA GLU A 291 14.35 -23.58 11.98
C GLU A 291 13.04 -23.14 11.33
N ARG A 292 11.97 -22.94 12.13
CA ARG A 292 10.67 -22.51 11.60
C ARG A 292 10.68 -21.05 11.17
N ALA A 293 11.39 -20.17 11.87
CA ALA A 293 11.62 -18.80 11.44
C ALA A 293 12.40 -18.74 10.12
N GLN A 294 13.43 -19.59 10.00
CA GLN A 294 14.20 -19.74 8.76
C GLN A 294 13.31 -20.23 7.61
N LEU A 295 12.49 -21.26 7.84
CA LEU A 295 11.56 -21.78 6.84
C LEU A 295 10.54 -20.71 6.40
N ALA A 296 9.99 -19.94 7.34
CA ALA A 296 9.03 -18.87 7.05
C ALA A 296 9.67 -17.79 6.16
N ILE A 297 10.87 -17.32 6.50
CA ILE A 297 11.60 -16.32 5.69
C ILE A 297 11.98 -16.90 4.32
N HIS A 298 12.45 -18.13 4.24
CA HIS A 298 12.76 -18.77 2.96
C HIS A 298 11.53 -18.92 2.06
N THR A 299 10.37 -19.28 2.64
CA THR A 299 9.12 -19.38 1.90
C THR A 299 8.68 -18.01 1.38
N PHE A 300 8.75 -16.98 2.22
CA PHE A 300 8.45 -15.59 1.85
C PHE A 300 9.34 -15.12 0.69
N VAL A 301 10.64 -15.27 0.83
CA VAL A 301 11.64 -14.92 -0.20
C VAL A 301 11.41 -15.69 -1.50
N HIS A 302 11.10 -16.99 -1.40
CA HIS A 302 10.82 -17.82 -2.60
C HIS A 302 9.61 -17.29 -3.37
N ARG A 303 8.53 -16.94 -2.67
CA ARG A 303 7.31 -16.39 -3.31
C ARG A 303 7.58 -15.04 -3.94
N ILE A 304 8.31 -14.15 -3.28
CA ILE A 304 8.70 -12.85 -3.84
C ILE A 304 9.50 -13.04 -5.13
N ALA A 305 10.57 -13.84 -5.09
CA ALA A 305 11.42 -14.06 -6.25
C ALA A 305 10.65 -14.72 -7.42
N ARG A 306 9.75 -15.66 -7.13
CA ARG A 306 8.89 -16.30 -8.14
C ARG A 306 7.95 -15.31 -8.81
N HIS A 307 7.30 -14.41 -8.03
CA HIS A 307 6.42 -13.39 -8.60
C HIS A 307 7.21 -12.36 -9.41
N ILE A 308 8.36 -11.88 -8.90
CA ILE A 308 9.23 -10.99 -9.68
C ILE A 308 9.62 -11.64 -11.01
N ALA A 309 10.05 -12.89 -10.98
CA ALA A 309 10.42 -13.62 -12.20
C ALA A 309 9.24 -13.81 -13.17
N GLY A 310 8.03 -14.09 -12.64
CA GLY A 310 6.81 -14.20 -13.45
C GLY A 310 6.45 -12.88 -14.13
N HIS A 311 6.54 -11.78 -13.41
CA HIS A 311 6.24 -10.44 -13.94
C HIS A 311 7.17 -10.01 -15.09
N VAL A 312 8.37 -10.57 -15.19
CA VAL A 312 9.27 -10.31 -16.33
C VAL A 312 8.62 -10.71 -17.65
N ALA A 313 7.74 -11.71 -17.65
CA ALA A 313 7.01 -12.14 -18.86
C ALA A 313 6.01 -11.08 -19.37
N SER A 314 5.58 -10.16 -18.51
CA SER A 314 4.68 -9.04 -18.87
C SER A 314 5.45 -7.79 -19.34
N LEU A 315 6.78 -7.80 -19.24
CA LEU A 315 7.67 -6.72 -19.64
C LEU A 315 8.33 -7.02 -20.99
N HIS A 316 8.70 -5.98 -21.74
CA HIS A 316 9.53 -6.12 -22.95
C HIS A 316 11.04 -6.09 -22.63
N ARG A 317 11.41 -5.55 -21.47
CA ARG A 317 12.76 -5.50 -20.90
C ARG A 317 12.69 -5.42 -19.37
N LEU A 318 13.74 -5.80 -18.69
CA LEU A 318 13.86 -5.62 -17.24
C LEU A 318 15.06 -4.73 -16.96
N ASP A 319 14.78 -3.48 -16.58
CA ASP A 319 15.80 -2.48 -16.24
C ASP A 319 16.12 -2.49 -14.75
N GLY A 320 15.10 -2.71 -13.90
CA GLY A 320 15.28 -2.68 -12.46
C GLY A 320 14.28 -3.50 -11.67
N VAL A 321 14.75 -3.98 -10.51
CA VAL A 321 13.93 -4.51 -9.42
C VAL A 321 14.02 -3.53 -8.25
N VAL A 322 12.87 -3.05 -7.78
CA VAL A 322 12.80 -2.00 -6.76
C VAL A 322 12.11 -2.53 -5.51
N PHE A 323 12.76 -2.41 -4.37
CA PHE A 323 12.24 -2.76 -3.07
C PHE A 323 11.67 -1.54 -2.35
N THR A 324 10.49 -1.69 -1.75
CA THR A 324 9.81 -0.64 -0.99
C THR A 324 8.93 -1.26 0.11
N GLY A 325 8.31 -0.41 0.91
CA GLY A 325 7.55 -0.81 2.09
C GLY A 325 8.45 -1.23 3.25
N GLY A 326 7.90 -1.31 4.46
CA GLY A 326 8.69 -1.44 5.67
C GLY A 326 9.71 -2.58 5.68
N ILE A 327 9.38 -3.74 5.11
CA ILE A 327 10.30 -4.87 4.95
C ILE A 327 11.30 -4.59 3.82
N GLY A 328 10.80 -4.14 2.65
CA GLY A 328 11.64 -3.87 1.49
C GLY A 328 12.71 -2.82 1.76
N GLU A 329 12.37 -1.80 2.53
CA GLU A 329 13.26 -0.70 2.89
C GLU A 329 14.30 -1.07 3.95
N ASN A 330 13.92 -1.91 4.95
CA ASN A 330 14.72 -2.12 6.15
C ASN A 330 15.39 -3.49 6.22
N SER A 331 14.85 -4.54 5.60
CA SER A 331 15.42 -5.90 5.68
C SER A 331 16.50 -6.14 4.63
N LYS A 332 17.75 -5.95 5.02
CA LYS A 332 18.89 -6.33 4.17
C LYS A 332 18.95 -7.84 3.89
N LEU A 333 18.47 -8.67 4.82
CA LEU A 333 18.44 -10.12 4.68
C LEU A 333 17.47 -10.54 3.56
N VAL A 334 16.23 -10.04 3.60
CA VAL A 334 15.22 -10.37 2.58
C VAL A 334 15.71 -9.92 1.21
N ARG A 335 16.20 -8.69 1.06
CA ARG A 335 16.71 -8.18 -0.23
C ARG A 335 17.86 -9.05 -0.76
N ALA A 336 18.81 -9.43 0.10
CA ALA A 336 19.94 -10.30 -0.29
C ALA A 336 19.46 -11.67 -0.76
N LEU A 337 18.58 -12.32 0.01
CA LEU A 337 18.05 -13.63 -0.34
C LEU A 337 17.18 -13.63 -1.61
N VAL A 338 16.40 -12.56 -1.85
CA VAL A 338 15.64 -12.39 -3.09
C VAL A 338 16.58 -12.18 -4.28
N ALA A 339 17.56 -11.28 -4.17
CA ALA A 339 18.53 -11.02 -5.24
C ALA A 339 19.35 -12.25 -5.59
N GLU A 340 19.71 -13.08 -4.60
CA GLU A 340 20.40 -14.36 -4.82
C GLU A 340 19.58 -15.28 -5.75
N ARG A 341 18.26 -15.38 -5.54
CA ARG A 341 17.37 -16.17 -6.39
C ARG A 341 17.17 -15.57 -7.78
N LEU A 342 17.37 -14.27 -7.92
CA LEU A 342 17.23 -13.54 -9.18
C LEU A 342 18.54 -13.36 -9.97
N LYS A 343 19.61 -14.02 -9.54
CA LYS A 343 20.91 -14.01 -10.26
C LYS A 343 20.80 -14.42 -11.73
N VAL A 344 19.85 -15.24 -12.09
CA VAL A 344 19.55 -15.64 -13.47
C VAL A 344 19.28 -14.45 -14.38
N PHE A 345 18.73 -13.34 -13.85
CA PHE A 345 18.52 -12.09 -14.57
C PHE A 345 19.76 -11.20 -14.61
N GLY A 346 20.85 -11.61 -13.97
CA GLY A 346 22.11 -10.85 -13.91
C GLY A 346 22.14 -9.80 -12.82
N ILE A 347 21.27 -9.91 -11.80
CA ILE A 347 21.30 -9.06 -10.61
C ILE A 347 22.52 -9.41 -9.76
N ARG A 348 23.27 -8.38 -9.38
CA ARG A 348 24.42 -8.47 -8.47
C ARG A 348 24.33 -7.38 -7.43
N LEU A 349 24.11 -7.74 -6.16
CA LEU A 349 24.08 -6.79 -5.07
C LEU A 349 25.46 -6.28 -4.68
N ASP A 350 25.48 -5.05 -4.21
CA ASP A 350 26.57 -4.46 -3.45
C ASP A 350 26.22 -4.58 -1.96
N ASP A 351 26.93 -5.45 -1.24
CA ASP A 351 26.62 -5.78 0.16
C ASP A 351 26.71 -4.55 1.07
N ALA A 352 27.64 -3.64 0.82
CA ALA A 352 27.80 -2.42 1.62
C ALA A 352 26.60 -1.47 1.43
N LYS A 353 26.16 -1.28 0.18
CA LYS A 353 24.99 -0.45 -0.13
C LYS A 353 23.68 -1.11 0.35
N ASN A 354 23.58 -2.45 0.25
CA ASN A 354 22.43 -3.18 0.76
C ASN A 354 22.34 -3.12 2.30
N ALA A 355 23.46 -3.01 2.99
CA ALA A 355 23.49 -2.93 4.45
C ALA A 355 23.07 -1.58 5.02
N LEU A 356 22.97 -0.53 4.21
CA LEU A 356 22.50 0.78 4.66
C LEU A 356 21.07 0.70 5.19
N PRO A 357 20.72 1.46 6.27
CA PRO A 357 19.39 1.47 6.86
C PRO A 357 18.37 2.12 5.95
N GLY A 358 17.07 1.89 6.21
CA GLY A 358 15.96 2.53 5.48
C GLY A 358 16.03 4.07 5.49
N SER A 359 16.50 4.65 6.59
CA SER A 359 16.71 6.10 6.74
C SER A 359 17.76 6.69 5.77
N ALA A 360 18.53 5.87 5.06
CA ALA A 360 19.44 6.34 4.01
C ALA A 360 18.71 6.80 2.73
N GLY A 361 17.39 6.66 2.69
CA GLY A 361 16.58 7.11 1.57
C GLY A 361 16.70 6.21 0.32
N GLU A 362 16.31 6.80 -0.82
CA GLU A 362 16.38 6.12 -2.11
C GLU A 362 17.83 5.88 -2.56
N ARG A 363 18.07 4.68 -3.07
CA ARG A 363 19.43 4.26 -3.45
C ARG A 363 19.47 3.05 -4.34
N VAL A 364 20.46 3.01 -5.23
CA VAL A 364 20.83 1.82 -6.00
C VAL A 364 21.69 0.92 -5.11
N ILE A 365 21.29 -0.34 -4.95
CA ILE A 365 21.96 -1.33 -4.11
C ILE A 365 22.63 -2.46 -4.93
N SER A 366 22.58 -2.36 -6.27
CA SER A 366 23.33 -3.25 -7.16
C SER A 366 24.73 -2.70 -7.46
N THR A 367 25.65 -3.61 -7.84
CA THR A 367 26.98 -3.24 -8.35
C THR A 367 26.88 -2.65 -9.74
N GLN A 368 27.93 -1.95 -10.20
CA GLN A 368 28.02 -1.44 -11.57
C GLN A 368 28.03 -2.55 -12.64
N SER A 369 28.45 -3.77 -12.29
CA SER A 369 28.45 -4.93 -13.18
C SER A 369 27.12 -5.69 -13.22
N SER A 370 26.12 -5.24 -12.47
CA SER A 370 24.78 -5.80 -12.51
C SER A 370 24.10 -5.44 -13.83
N ARG A 371 23.55 -6.44 -14.52
CA ARG A 371 22.83 -6.23 -15.78
C ARG A 371 21.47 -5.56 -15.55
N VAL A 372 20.83 -5.91 -14.45
CA VAL A 372 19.56 -5.33 -13.99
C VAL A 372 19.84 -4.55 -12.72
N ALA A 373 19.39 -3.32 -12.66
CA ALA A 373 19.53 -2.51 -11.45
C ALA A 373 18.69 -3.10 -10.29
N CYS A 374 19.21 -2.96 -9.08
CA CYS A 374 18.46 -3.25 -7.88
C CYS A 374 18.49 -2.02 -6.99
N ALA A 375 17.31 -1.55 -6.56
CA ALA A 375 17.19 -0.31 -5.81
C ALA A 375 16.27 -0.45 -4.60
N VAL A 376 16.44 0.44 -3.65
CA VAL A 376 15.49 0.70 -2.56
C VAL A 376 14.95 2.10 -2.76
N VAL A 377 13.63 2.21 -2.80
CA VAL A 377 12.91 3.48 -2.88
C VAL A 377 11.85 3.48 -1.76
N PRO A 378 12.00 4.31 -0.73
CA PRO A 378 10.99 4.44 0.31
C PRO A 378 9.65 4.90 -0.28
N THR A 379 8.57 4.20 0.08
CA THR A 379 7.24 4.62 -0.35
C THR A 379 6.79 5.86 0.43
N ASN A 380 5.98 6.69 -0.22
CA ASN A 380 5.31 7.82 0.41
C ASN A 380 3.91 7.99 -0.20
N GLU A 381 2.98 7.19 0.31
CA GLU A 381 1.60 7.19 -0.16
C GLU A 381 0.89 8.50 0.17
N GLU A 382 1.18 9.08 1.34
CA GLU A 382 0.60 10.35 1.77
C GLU A 382 1.01 11.50 0.82
N LYS A 383 2.28 11.53 0.42
CA LYS A 383 2.77 12.49 -0.58
C LYS A 383 2.10 12.30 -1.93
N MET A 384 1.91 11.04 -2.36
CA MET A 384 1.23 10.75 -3.63
C MET A 384 -0.24 11.20 -3.60
N ILE A 385 -0.92 10.96 -2.48
CA ILE A 385 -2.31 11.42 -2.27
C ILE A 385 -2.38 12.95 -2.29
N ALA A 386 -1.44 13.62 -1.63
CA ALA A 386 -1.38 15.08 -1.64
C ALA A 386 -1.12 15.65 -3.04
N LEU A 387 -0.22 15.05 -3.81
CA LEU A 387 0.05 15.45 -5.20
C LEU A 387 -1.19 15.30 -6.09
N ASP A 388 -1.95 14.21 -5.93
CA ASP A 388 -3.23 14.04 -6.65
C ASP A 388 -4.28 15.06 -6.21
N ALA A 389 -4.38 15.34 -4.91
CA ALA A 389 -5.28 16.35 -4.39
C ALA A 389 -4.94 17.74 -4.96
N LEU A 390 -3.67 18.10 -5.03
CA LEU A 390 -3.20 19.35 -5.62
C LEU A 390 -3.44 19.44 -7.13
N ARG A 391 -3.28 18.33 -7.84
CA ARG A 391 -3.50 18.26 -9.30
C ARG A 391 -4.98 18.46 -9.65
N LEU A 392 -5.88 17.90 -8.85
CA LEU A 392 -7.33 17.91 -9.12
C LEU A 392 -8.05 19.09 -8.47
N GLY A 393 -7.58 19.50 -7.28
CA GLY A 393 -8.13 20.63 -6.57
C GLY A 393 -7.71 21.95 -7.20
N LYS A 394 -8.60 22.95 -7.13
CA LYS A 394 -8.30 24.32 -7.56
C LYS A 394 -7.59 25.09 -6.42
N VAL A 395 -6.48 24.57 -5.93
CA VAL A 395 -5.60 25.41 -5.12
C VAL A 395 -4.79 26.24 -6.07
N THR A 396 -5.16 27.51 -6.17
CA THR A 396 -4.21 28.51 -6.62
C THR A 396 -3.12 28.50 -5.55
N PRO A 397 -1.85 28.16 -5.87
CA PRO A 397 -0.77 28.41 -4.91
C PRO A 397 -0.96 29.84 -4.44
N ALA A 398 -1.00 30.08 -3.13
CA ALA A 398 -0.98 31.44 -2.63
C ALA A 398 0.13 32.13 -3.40
N ALA A 399 -0.21 33.10 -4.23
CA ALA A 399 0.74 33.81 -5.07
C ALA A 399 1.91 34.11 -4.16
N ALA A 400 3.10 33.68 -4.54
CA ALA A 400 4.28 33.92 -3.75
C ALA A 400 4.23 35.43 -3.42
N TYR A 401 3.88 35.74 -2.19
CA TYR A 401 3.85 37.12 -1.73
C TYR A 401 5.29 37.55 -1.75
N ALA A 402 5.58 38.42 -2.77
CA ALA A 402 6.85 39.07 -2.96
C ALA A 402 7.18 40.00 -1.77
#